data_c629aa25345687f00831b7ea4363d9e3
#
_entry.id   c629aa25345687f00831b7ea4363d9e3
#
_cell.length_a   1.000
_cell.length_b   1.000
_cell.length_c   1.000
_cell.angle_alpha   90.00
_cell.angle_beta   90.00
_cell.angle_gamma   90.00
#
_symmetry.space_group_name_H-M   'P 1'
#
loop_
_entity.id
_entity.type
_entity.pdbx_description
1 polymer ?
#
loop_
_entity_poly.entity_id
_entity_poly.type
_entity_poly.pdbx_seq_one_letter_code
_entity_poly.pdbx_strand_id
1 'polypeptide(L)'
;SQKKYINILKSLNGKPIGYKVGFTGKSTQERFKIKTPATAILFEHMFIKNGSSIDKNFGHRTLIEPDLMMIVKDSGIMNATNAIEASKHISSIHPYMELPALQIAKGEPITGAVIVAINMVATKMVMGPGILMQSNPEFIESLASMQTVFQDEMGTIIQKSPGSTLMGNPMNVVLWLIEEFNRKGITLKAGDRLSLGSVGKLFPLKENNKTYTYTLKGISEIAPKVEITIN
;
A
#
# COMPACT_ATOMS: atom_id res chain seq x y z
N SER A 1 -16.37 12.15 10.11
CA SER A 1 -16.40 11.13 9.05
C SER A 1 -15.18 11.25 8.15
N GLN A 2 -14.77 10.18 7.47
CA GLN A 2 -13.67 10.17 6.51
C GLN A 2 -13.79 11.31 5.48
N LYS A 3 -14.97 11.55 4.93
CA LYS A 3 -15.22 12.63 3.95
C LYS A 3 -14.81 14.02 4.49
N LYS A 4 -15.13 14.34 5.75
CA LYS A 4 -14.71 15.62 6.36
C LYS A 4 -13.18 15.70 6.48
N TYR A 5 -12.54 14.63 6.94
CA TYR A 5 -11.08 14.57 7.06
C TYR A 5 -10.38 14.71 5.70
N ILE A 6 -10.86 14.01 4.67
CA ILE A 6 -10.36 14.12 3.29
C ILE A 6 -10.51 15.54 2.74
N ASN A 7 -11.61 16.23 3.01
CA ASN A 7 -11.78 17.62 2.56
C ASN A 7 -10.76 18.56 3.21
N ILE A 8 -10.45 18.35 4.51
CA ILE A 8 -9.38 19.10 5.20
C ILE A 8 -8.02 18.77 4.56
N LEU A 9 -7.71 17.50 4.31
CA LEU A 9 -6.46 17.12 3.66
C LEU A 9 -6.34 17.74 2.26
N LYS A 10 -7.40 17.74 1.46
CA LYS A 10 -7.42 18.40 0.14
C LYS A 10 -7.12 19.89 0.21
N SER A 11 -7.69 20.59 1.19
CA SER A 11 -7.44 22.04 1.35
C SER A 11 -6.02 22.36 1.83
N LEU A 12 -5.41 21.48 2.61
CA LEU A 12 -4.08 21.68 3.18
C LEU A 12 -2.95 21.12 2.30
N ASN A 13 -3.20 20.01 1.61
CA ASN A 13 -2.16 19.11 1.10
C ASN A 13 -2.24 18.82 -0.40
N GLY A 14 -3.11 19.51 -1.13
CA GLY A 14 -3.09 19.49 -2.59
C GLY A 14 -3.71 18.26 -3.25
N LYS A 15 -3.09 17.81 -4.33
CA LYS A 15 -3.68 16.89 -5.31
C LYS A 15 -3.70 15.43 -4.85
N PRO A 16 -4.86 14.75 -4.85
CA PRO A 16 -4.92 13.30 -4.75
C PRO A 16 -4.23 12.64 -5.95
N ILE A 17 -3.45 11.59 -5.69
CA ILE A 17 -2.68 10.86 -6.71
C ILE A 17 -2.92 9.35 -6.70
N GLY A 18 -3.87 8.88 -5.92
CA GLY A 18 -4.19 7.46 -5.85
C GLY A 18 -4.97 7.07 -4.62
N TYR A 19 -4.99 5.78 -4.38
CA TYR A 19 -5.78 5.15 -3.33
C TYR A 19 -4.99 4.04 -2.63
N LYS A 20 -5.31 3.80 -1.36
CA LYS A 20 -4.84 2.62 -0.65
C LYS A 20 -6.01 1.73 -0.23
N VAL A 21 -5.76 0.45 -0.13
CA VAL A 21 -6.66 -0.52 0.50
C VAL A 21 -6.09 -0.90 1.86
N GLY A 22 -6.96 -1.02 2.84
CA GLY A 22 -6.61 -1.59 4.14
C GLY A 22 -7.68 -2.58 4.59
N PHE A 23 -7.38 -3.33 5.65
CA PHE A 23 -8.21 -4.42 6.14
C PHE A 23 -8.42 -5.55 5.11
N THR A 24 -7.40 -5.86 4.29
CA THR A 24 -7.45 -6.94 3.31
C THR A 24 -7.36 -8.33 3.95
N GLY A 25 -6.73 -8.46 5.11
CA GLY A 25 -6.59 -9.72 5.85
C GLY A 25 -7.74 -10.01 6.80
N LYS A 26 -8.24 -11.25 6.82
CA LYS A 26 -9.34 -11.71 7.71
C LYS A 26 -9.05 -11.44 9.20
N SER A 27 -7.84 -11.75 9.68
CA SER A 27 -7.45 -11.52 11.08
C SER A 27 -7.52 -10.05 11.49
N THR A 28 -7.17 -9.13 10.57
CA THR A 28 -7.27 -7.69 10.80
C THR A 28 -8.73 -7.25 10.81
N GLN A 29 -9.56 -7.78 9.91
CA GLN A 29 -10.99 -7.52 9.88
C GLN A 29 -11.68 -7.96 11.19
N GLU A 30 -11.37 -9.16 11.66
CA GLU A 30 -11.89 -9.69 12.94
C GLU A 30 -11.46 -8.81 14.13
N ARG A 31 -10.15 -8.49 14.20
CA ARG A 31 -9.60 -7.63 15.26
C ARG A 31 -10.29 -6.29 15.37
N PHE A 32 -10.58 -5.66 14.24
CA PHE A 32 -11.19 -4.32 14.18
C PHE A 32 -12.71 -4.35 13.96
N LYS A 33 -13.32 -5.54 13.94
CA LYS A 33 -14.76 -5.76 13.71
C LYS A 33 -15.26 -5.10 12.42
N ILE A 34 -14.44 -5.17 11.37
CA ILE A 34 -14.73 -4.68 10.01
C ILE A 34 -15.05 -5.90 9.14
N LYS A 35 -16.08 -5.81 8.30
CA LYS A 35 -16.53 -6.94 7.47
C LYS A 35 -15.94 -6.96 6.06
N THR A 36 -15.44 -5.82 5.59
CA THR A 36 -14.93 -5.64 4.22
C THR A 36 -13.67 -4.77 4.26
N PRO A 37 -12.78 -4.85 3.26
CA PRO A 37 -11.71 -3.90 3.12
C PRO A 37 -12.23 -2.45 3.03
N ALA A 38 -11.38 -1.48 3.32
CA ALA A 38 -11.70 -0.07 3.25
C ALA A 38 -10.65 0.68 2.42
N THR A 39 -11.04 1.81 1.84
CA THR A 39 -10.18 2.63 0.99
C THR A 39 -9.79 3.95 1.65
N ALA A 40 -8.60 4.45 1.33
CA ALA A 40 -8.12 5.78 1.67
C ALA A 40 -7.58 6.50 0.43
N ILE A 41 -7.40 7.81 0.51
CA ILE A 41 -6.85 8.63 -0.57
C ILE A 41 -5.38 8.90 -0.29
N LEU A 42 -4.54 8.73 -1.32
CA LEU A 42 -3.13 9.07 -1.31
C LEU A 42 -2.91 10.47 -1.88
N PHE A 43 -2.10 11.28 -1.20
CA PHE A 43 -1.74 12.62 -1.63
C PHE A 43 -0.26 12.69 -2.00
N GLU A 44 0.10 13.57 -2.93
CA GLU A 44 1.46 13.71 -3.44
C GLU A 44 2.49 13.99 -2.33
N HIS A 45 2.19 14.87 -1.38
CA HIS A 45 3.07 15.23 -0.26
C HIS A 45 3.36 14.09 0.73
N MET A 46 2.61 12.99 0.66
CA MET A 46 2.85 11.79 1.47
C MET A 46 4.06 10.99 0.96
N PHE A 47 4.39 11.11 -0.33
CA PHE A 47 5.48 10.37 -0.93
C PHE A 47 6.83 11.04 -0.70
N ILE A 48 7.77 10.29 -0.14
CA ILE A 48 9.16 10.69 0.05
C ILE A 48 10.05 9.86 -0.88
N LYS A 49 11.22 10.39 -1.19
CA LYS A 49 12.13 9.77 -2.15
C LYS A 49 12.70 8.45 -1.63
N ASN A 50 12.80 7.45 -2.50
CA ASN A 50 13.50 6.20 -2.21
C ASN A 50 14.97 6.47 -1.83
N GLY A 51 15.46 5.80 -0.78
CA GLY A 51 16.82 5.97 -0.25
C GLY A 51 17.02 7.25 0.58
N SER A 52 15.95 7.99 0.91
CA SER A 52 16.06 9.14 1.82
C SER A 52 15.97 8.72 3.29
N SER A 53 16.13 9.69 4.19
CA SER A 53 15.90 9.52 5.62
C SER A 53 14.69 10.31 6.10
N ILE A 54 14.09 9.86 7.18
CA ILE A 54 12.98 10.55 7.85
C ILE A 54 13.14 10.41 9.37
N ASP A 55 12.79 11.47 10.10
CA ASP A 55 12.69 11.42 11.57
C ASP A 55 11.58 10.44 11.97
N LYS A 56 11.84 9.52 12.90
CA LYS A 56 10.81 8.58 13.41
C LYS A 56 9.62 9.29 14.04
N ASN A 57 9.79 10.53 14.48
CA ASN A 57 8.75 11.37 15.08
C ASN A 57 7.94 12.17 14.03
N PHE A 58 7.96 11.76 12.74
CA PHE A 58 7.12 12.38 11.70
C PHE A 58 5.61 12.30 12.00
N GLY A 59 5.23 11.55 13.04
CA GLY A 59 3.86 11.40 13.51
C GLY A 59 3.81 10.74 14.89
N HIS A 60 2.62 10.51 15.41
CA HIS A 60 2.41 9.81 16.67
C HIS A 60 2.31 8.30 16.47
N ARG A 61 3.07 7.50 17.25
CA ARG A 61 3.08 6.02 17.18
C ARG A 61 3.34 5.52 15.77
N THR A 62 4.48 5.88 15.22
CA THR A 62 4.91 5.59 13.87
C THR A 62 5.21 4.11 13.66
N LEU A 63 4.81 3.60 12.50
CA LEU A 63 4.99 2.21 12.08
C LEU A 63 5.64 2.17 10.71
N ILE A 64 6.10 1.00 10.28
CA ILE A 64 6.51 0.69 8.92
C ILE A 64 5.81 -0.59 8.46
N GLU A 65 5.36 -0.58 7.22
CA GLU A 65 4.55 -1.65 6.63
C GLU A 65 5.03 -1.95 5.21
N PRO A 66 5.56 -3.16 4.93
CA PRO A 66 5.78 -3.63 3.57
C PRO A 66 4.46 -3.77 2.82
N ASP A 67 4.36 -3.18 1.64
CA ASP A 67 3.16 -3.13 0.83
C ASP A 67 3.52 -3.27 -0.67
N LEU A 68 2.55 -3.29 -1.54
CA LEU A 68 2.70 -3.38 -2.98
C LEU A 68 1.95 -2.23 -3.65
N MET A 69 2.64 -1.52 -4.56
CA MET A 69 2.04 -0.43 -5.32
C MET A 69 1.89 -0.81 -6.78
N MET A 70 0.72 -0.57 -7.36
CA MET A 70 0.49 -0.65 -8.79
C MET A 70 0.12 0.72 -9.36
N ILE A 71 0.56 1.00 -10.60
CA ILE A 71 0.27 2.26 -11.29
C ILE A 71 -0.72 1.98 -12.41
N VAL A 72 -1.83 2.71 -12.39
CA VAL A 72 -2.87 2.62 -13.43
C VAL A 72 -2.33 3.21 -14.74
N LYS A 73 -2.52 2.49 -15.84
CA LYS A 73 -2.12 2.91 -17.17
C LYS A 73 -3.19 3.80 -17.82
N ASP A 74 -4.45 3.42 -17.68
CA ASP A 74 -5.58 4.15 -18.27
C ASP A 74 -6.91 3.75 -17.58
N SER A 75 -7.99 4.49 -17.89
CA SER A 75 -9.31 4.28 -17.29
C SER A 75 -10.03 3.02 -17.79
N GLY A 76 -9.55 2.34 -18.80
CA GLY A 76 -10.08 1.05 -19.26
C GLY A 76 -10.11 -0.01 -18.17
N ILE A 77 -9.26 0.14 -17.14
CA ILE A 77 -9.25 -0.73 -15.96
C ILE A 77 -10.63 -0.86 -15.30
N MET A 78 -11.48 0.17 -15.38
CA MET A 78 -12.82 0.17 -14.77
C MET A 78 -13.78 -0.84 -15.39
N ASN A 79 -13.47 -1.34 -16.60
CA ASN A 79 -14.30 -2.31 -17.32
C ASN A 79 -13.76 -3.75 -17.15
N ALA A 80 -12.61 -3.92 -16.49
CA ALA A 80 -11.99 -5.22 -16.34
C ALA A 80 -12.80 -6.12 -15.39
N THR A 81 -13.05 -7.36 -15.81
CA THR A 81 -13.82 -8.37 -15.07
C THR A 81 -12.96 -9.50 -14.50
N ASN A 82 -11.70 -9.57 -14.93
CA ASN A 82 -10.73 -10.57 -14.48
C ASN A 82 -9.30 -9.99 -14.43
N ALA A 83 -8.39 -10.74 -13.83
CA ALA A 83 -7.00 -10.31 -13.58
C ALA A 83 -6.23 -10.00 -14.88
N ILE A 84 -6.44 -10.78 -15.94
CA ILE A 84 -5.78 -10.59 -17.23
C ILE A 84 -6.26 -9.29 -17.90
N GLU A 85 -7.55 -9.02 -17.86
CA GLU A 85 -8.08 -7.76 -18.38
C GLU A 85 -7.56 -6.57 -17.56
N ALA A 86 -7.65 -6.63 -16.23
CA ALA A 86 -7.17 -5.56 -15.36
C ALA A 86 -5.67 -5.27 -15.58
N SER A 87 -4.84 -6.30 -15.77
CA SER A 87 -3.40 -6.15 -15.98
C SER A 87 -3.03 -5.36 -17.24
N LYS A 88 -3.85 -5.38 -18.29
CA LYS A 88 -3.65 -4.58 -19.52
C LYS A 88 -3.70 -3.07 -19.26
N HIS A 89 -4.37 -2.68 -18.19
CA HIS A 89 -4.57 -1.30 -17.75
C HIS A 89 -3.73 -0.90 -16.54
N ILE A 90 -2.74 -1.70 -16.18
CA ILE A 90 -1.71 -1.40 -15.18
C ILE A 90 -0.37 -1.25 -15.91
N SER A 91 0.36 -0.19 -15.62
CA SER A 91 1.67 0.06 -16.25
C SER A 91 2.81 -0.64 -15.55
N SER A 92 2.79 -0.65 -14.22
CA SER A 92 3.90 -1.17 -13.42
C SER A 92 3.49 -1.59 -12.02
N ILE A 93 4.34 -2.43 -11.41
CA ILE A 93 4.27 -2.89 -10.04
C ILE A 93 5.56 -2.52 -9.32
N HIS A 94 5.47 -2.05 -8.07
CA HIS A 94 6.57 -1.50 -7.29
C HIS A 94 6.63 -2.08 -5.89
N PRO A 95 7.83 -2.35 -5.33
CA PRO A 95 8.00 -2.46 -3.90
C PRO A 95 7.66 -1.12 -3.26
N TYR A 96 6.92 -1.17 -2.20
CA TYR A 96 6.39 0.01 -1.56
C TYR A 96 6.37 -0.18 -0.05
N MET A 97 6.80 0.82 0.69
CA MET A 97 6.68 0.86 2.14
C MET A 97 5.76 2.00 2.55
N GLU A 98 4.75 1.67 3.32
CA GLU A 98 3.95 2.65 4.02
C GLU A 98 4.57 2.93 5.40
N LEU A 99 4.52 4.18 5.79
CA LEU A 99 4.94 4.68 7.10
C LEU A 99 3.71 5.31 7.78
N PRO A 100 2.79 4.48 8.30
CA PRO A 100 1.59 4.99 8.95
C PRO A 100 1.91 5.58 10.33
N ALA A 101 1.16 6.61 10.73
CA ALA A 101 1.20 7.17 12.07
C ALA A 101 -0.20 7.20 12.68
N LEU A 102 -0.34 6.62 13.86
CA LEU A 102 -1.59 6.65 14.60
C LEU A 102 -1.82 8.05 15.18
N GLN A 103 -2.53 8.90 14.45
CA GLN A 103 -2.87 10.26 14.88
C GLN A 103 -4.06 10.26 15.85
N ILE A 104 -3.98 9.45 16.88
CA ILE A 104 -5.02 9.24 17.89
C ILE A 104 -4.40 9.54 19.27
N ALA A 105 -5.05 10.34 20.10
CA ALA A 105 -4.55 10.68 21.42
C ALA A 105 -4.31 9.42 22.27
N LYS A 106 -3.31 9.51 23.16
CA LYS A 106 -3.02 8.41 24.09
C LYS A 106 -4.23 8.16 25.00
N GLY A 107 -4.66 6.90 25.08
CA GLY A 107 -5.83 6.48 25.87
C GLY A 107 -7.13 6.39 25.07
N GLU A 108 -7.22 7.00 23.90
CA GLU A 108 -8.39 6.86 23.04
C GLU A 108 -8.44 5.48 22.35
N PRO A 109 -9.65 4.89 22.21
CA PRO A 109 -9.79 3.58 21.60
C PRO A 109 -9.48 3.60 20.12
N ILE A 110 -8.64 2.66 19.66
CA ILE A 110 -8.33 2.44 18.24
C ILE A 110 -9.35 1.44 17.69
N THR A 111 -10.39 1.96 17.06
CA THR A 111 -11.42 1.14 16.40
C THR A 111 -11.26 1.18 14.89
N GLY A 112 -11.81 0.20 14.16
CA GLY A 112 -11.83 0.21 12.71
C GLY A 112 -12.51 1.45 12.14
N ALA A 113 -13.59 1.91 12.75
CA ALA A 113 -14.31 3.13 12.35
C ALA A 113 -13.42 4.39 12.47
N VAL A 114 -12.63 4.50 13.56
CA VAL A 114 -11.67 5.61 13.74
C VAL A 114 -10.57 5.54 12.69
N ILE A 115 -9.97 4.36 12.45
CA ILE A 115 -8.93 4.18 11.42
C ILE A 115 -9.44 4.61 10.05
N VAL A 116 -10.64 4.19 9.66
CA VAL A 116 -11.26 4.62 8.39
C VAL A 116 -11.47 6.13 8.36
N ALA A 117 -11.99 6.71 9.45
CA ALA A 117 -12.30 8.15 9.53
C ALA A 117 -11.07 9.04 9.36
N ILE A 118 -9.88 8.59 9.79
CA ILE A 118 -8.60 9.29 9.65
C ILE A 118 -7.79 8.84 8.43
N ASN A 119 -8.47 8.50 7.34
CA ASN A 119 -7.87 8.12 6.07
C ASN A 119 -6.93 6.89 6.19
N MET A 120 -7.34 5.88 6.94
CA MET A 120 -6.58 4.64 7.13
C MET A 120 -5.14 4.86 7.63
N VAL A 121 -4.93 5.89 8.46
CA VAL A 121 -3.64 6.32 9.03
C VAL A 121 -2.54 6.61 7.99
N ALA A 122 -2.92 6.83 6.74
CA ALA A 122 -1.99 7.16 5.65
C ALA A 122 -1.22 8.44 5.97
N THR A 123 0.12 8.36 6.09
CA THR A 123 0.94 9.49 6.55
C THR A 123 2.14 9.72 5.65
N LYS A 124 3.09 8.81 5.57
CA LYS A 124 4.27 8.88 4.68
C LYS A 124 4.45 7.57 3.94
N MET A 125 5.12 7.65 2.78
CA MET A 125 5.21 6.55 1.83
C MET A 125 6.49 6.61 1.04
N VAL A 126 7.10 5.45 0.80
CA VAL A 126 8.29 5.31 -0.04
C VAL A 126 8.02 4.27 -1.10
N MET A 127 8.24 4.62 -2.36
CA MET A 127 8.05 3.72 -3.50
C MET A 127 9.38 3.49 -4.21
N GLY A 128 9.75 2.24 -4.41
CA GLY A 128 10.93 1.83 -5.14
C GLY A 128 10.73 1.83 -6.67
N PRO A 129 11.76 1.48 -7.45
CA PRO A 129 11.65 1.32 -8.89
C PRO A 129 10.65 0.21 -9.22
N GLY A 130 9.90 0.40 -10.31
CA GLY A 130 8.90 -0.55 -10.75
C GLY A 130 9.42 -1.51 -11.82
N ILE A 131 8.70 -2.61 -11.98
CA ILE A 131 8.77 -3.49 -13.13
C ILE A 131 7.50 -3.31 -13.97
N LEU A 132 7.62 -3.49 -15.28
CA LEU A 132 6.48 -3.42 -16.18
C LEU A 132 5.49 -4.57 -15.89
N MET A 133 4.22 -4.24 -15.87
CA MET A 133 3.15 -5.24 -15.79
C MET A 133 3.11 -6.04 -17.09
N GLN A 134 2.99 -7.36 -16.96
CA GLN A 134 2.75 -8.26 -18.09
C GLN A 134 1.34 -8.84 -18.00
N SER A 135 0.67 -8.92 -19.16
CA SER A 135 -0.75 -9.33 -19.23
C SER A 135 -0.87 -10.76 -19.77
N ASN A 136 -0.12 -11.68 -19.16
CA ASN A 136 -0.20 -13.12 -19.45
C ASN A 136 -0.46 -13.92 -18.17
N PRO A 137 -1.05 -15.13 -18.28
CA PRO A 137 -1.40 -15.95 -17.13
C PRO A 137 -0.22 -16.26 -16.21
N GLU A 138 0.94 -16.56 -16.78
CA GLU A 138 2.14 -16.98 -16.05
C GLU A 138 2.64 -15.84 -15.14
N PHE A 139 2.67 -14.62 -15.64
CA PHE A 139 3.04 -13.46 -14.84
C PHE A 139 2.02 -13.16 -13.74
N ILE A 140 0.73 -13.24 -14.05
CA ILE A 140 -0.33 -13.03 -13.06
C ILE A 140 -0.24 -14.07 -11.93
N GLU A 141 0.01 -15.34 -12.27
CA GLU A 141 0.20 -16.41 -11.29
C GLU A 141 1.48 -16.18 -10.46
N SER A 142 2.57 -15.71 -11.09
CA SER A 142 3.82 -15.40 -10.39
C SER A 142 3.66 -14.30 -9.33
N LEU A 143 2.71 -13.40 -9.45
CA LEU A 143 2.41 -12.39 -8.43
C LEU A 143 1.96 -13.02 -7.10
N ALA A 144 1.25 -14.14 -7.13
CA ALA A 144 0.85 -14.86 -5.92
C ALA A 144 2.03 -15.58 -5.26
N SER A 145 2.91 -16.17 -6.06
CA SER A 145 4.07 -16.96 -5.60
C SER A 145 5.32 -16.13 -5.30
N MET A 146 5.39 -14.86 -5.79
CA MET A 146 6.53 -13.98 -5.54
C MET A 146 6.84 -13.90 -4.05
N GLN A 147 8.12 -13.76 -3.71
CA GLN A 147 8.54 -13.58 -2.33
C GLN A 147 8.87 -12.12 -2.05
N THR A 148 8.29 -11.59 -1.01
CA THR A 148 8.63 -10.28 -0.48
C THR A 148 9.57 -10.44 0.70
N VAL A 149 10.66 -9.65 0.74
CA VAL A 149 11.67 -9.73 1.79
C VAL A 149 11.85 -8.34 2.39
N PHE A 150 11.53 -8.22 3.67
CA PHE A 150 11.76 -7.03 4.48
C PHE A 150 12.90 -7.28 5.46
N GLN A 151 13.92 -6.44 5.43
CA GLN A 151 15.16 -6.62 6.20
C GLN A 151 15.72 -5.31 6.73
N ASP A 152 16.57 -5.40 7.76
CA ASP A 152 17.32 -4.29 8.33
C ASP A 152 18.62 -4.01 7.53
N GLU A 153 19.41 -3.03 8.00
CA GLU A 153 20.68 -2.59 7.42
C GLU A 153 21.79 -3.67 7.46
N MET A 154 21.68 -4.65 8.34
CA MET A 154 22.62 -5.78 8.43
C MET A 154 22.21 -6.95 7.53
N GLY A 155 21.09 -6.83 6.82
CA GLY A 155 20.52 -7.89 6.00
C GLY A 155 19.75 -8.93 6.80
N THR A 156 19.50 -8.69 8.10
CA THR A 156 18.66 -9.57 8.92
C THR A 156 17.24 -9.53 8.42
N ILE A 157 16.69 -10.68 8.07
CA ILE A 157 15.32 -10.78 7.57
C ILE A 157 14.36 -10.57 8.75
N ILE A 158 13.61 -9.46 8.70
CA ILE A 158 12.57 -9.15 9.67
C ILE A 158 11.27 -9.88 9.30
N GLN A 159 10.97 -9.93 7.99
CA GLN A 159 9.80 -10.61 7.47
C GLN A 159 10.02 -11.11 6.05
N LYS A 160 9.46 -12.29 5.78
CA LYS A 160 9.32 -12.86 4.44
C LYS A 160 7.88 -13.32 4.23
N SER A 161 7.27 -12.93 3.13
CA SER A 161 5.86 -13.25 2.85
C SER A 161 5.65 -13.50 1.36
N PRO A 162 4.74 -14.39 0.98
CA PRO A 162 4.34 -14.55 -0.42
C PRO A 162 3.35 -13.45 -0.83
N GLY A 163 3.30 -13.15 -2.13
CA GLY A 163 2.34 -12.20 -2.68
C GLY A 163 0.89 -12.63 -2.48
N SER A 164 0.64 -13.93 -2.32
CA SER A 164 -0.68 -14.49 -2.01
C SER A 164 -1.28 -14.02 -0.68
N THR A 165 -0.50 -13.38 0.18
CA THR A 165 -0.99 -12.68 1.39
C THR A 165 -2.05 -11.62 1.03
N LEU A 166 -1.95 -11.02 -0.16
CA LEU A 166 -2.92 -10.06 -0.69
C LEU A 166 -4.09 -10.81 -1.37
N MET A 167 -5.07 -11.23 -0.57
CA MET A 167 -6.32 -11.88 -1.03
C MET A 167 -6.09 -13.08 -1.97
N GLY A 168 -5.02 -13.85 -1.78
CA GLY A 168 -4.63 -14.99 -2.62
C GLY A 168 -3.82 -14.61 -3.86
N ASN A 169 -4.02 -13.44 -4.42
CA ASN A 169 -3.23 -12.83 -5.49
C ASN A 169 -3.38 -11.31 -5.44
N PRO A 170 -2.32 -10.50 -5.62
CA PRO A 170 -2.41 -9.04 -5.66
C PRO A 170 -3.47 -8.50 -6.63
N MET A 171 -3.69 -9.18 -7.76
CA MET A 171 -4.73 -8.78 -8.72
C MET A 171 -6.16 -8.91 -8.17
N ASN A 172 -6.39 -9.75 -7.18
CA ASN A 172 -7.71 -9.84 -6.53
C ASN A 172 -8.04 -8.56 -5.75
N VAL A 173 -7.02 -7.90 -5.17
CA VAL A 173 -7.21 -6.58 -4.54
C VAL A 173 -7.55 -5.53 -5.59
N VAL A 174 -6.92 -5.58 -6.77
CA VAL A 174 -7.25 -4.66 -7.89
C VAL A 174 -8.69 -4.87 -8.35
N LEU A 175 -9.12 -6.10 -8.54
CA LEU A 175 -10.51 -6.41 -8.93
C LEU A 175 -11.51 -5.93 -7.87
N TRP A 176 -11.21 -6.14 -6.60
CA TRP A 176 -12.02 -5.61 -5.51
C TRP A 176 -12.11 -4.07 -5.54
N LEU A 177 -10.99 -3.39 -5.83
CA LEU A 177 -10.97 -1.92 -5.99
C LEU A 177 -11.85 -1.45 -7.16
N ILE A 178 -11.77 -2.13 -8.31
CA ILE A 178 -12.59 -1.82 -9.48
C ILE A 178 -14.08 -1.92 -9.13
N GLU A 179 -14.49 -3.02 -8.51
CA GLU A 179 -15.88 -3.23 -8.07
C GLU A 179 -16.33 -2.14 -7.09
N GLU A 180 -15.53 -1.87 -6.07
CA GLU A 180 -15.84 -0.88 -5.04
C GLU A 180 -15.93 0.55 -5.62
N PHE A 181 -15.06 0.90 -6.57
CA PHE A 181 -15.05 2.20 -7.20
C PHE A 181 -16.20 2.37 -8.21
N ASN A 182 -16.54 1.34 -8.97
CA ASN A 182 -17.74 1.33 -9.79
C ASN A 182 -18.99 1.56 -8.93
N ARG A 183 -19.09 0.89 -7.79
CA ARG A 183 -20.20 1.08 -6.84
C ARG A 183 -20.25 2.51 -6.26
N LYS A 184 -19.10 3.17 -6.10
CA LYS A 184 -18.97 4.54 -5.55
C LYS A 184 -18.99 5.64 -6.60
N GLY A 185 -19.04 5.31 -7.90
CA GLY A 185 -18.93 6.28 -8.99
C GLY A 185 -17.56 6.97 -9.07
N ILE A 186 -16.50 6.25 -8.67
CA ILE A 186 -15.11 6.71 -8.75
C ILE A 186 -14.47 6.10 -9.99
N THR A 187 -13.87 6.91 -10.84
CA THR A 187 -13.14 6.45 -12.02
C THR A 187 -11.63 6.57 -11.79
N LEU A 188 -10.91 5.46 -11.93
CA LEU A 188 -9.45 5.43 -11.98
C LEU A 188 -8.96 6.02 -13.30
N LYS A 189 -7.80 6.67 -13.26
CA LYS A 189 -7.18 7.33 -14.42
C LYS A 189 -5.69 7.03 -14.51
N ALA A 190 -5.10 7.30 -15.66
CA ALA A 190 -3.67 7.16 -15.88
C ALA A 190 -2.85 7.85 -14.78
N GLY A 191 -1.87 7.13 -14.23
CA GLY A 191 -0.98 7.59 -13.18
C GLY A 191 -1.53 7.44 -11.75
N ASP A 192 -2.80 7.03 -11.57
CA ASP A 192 -3.30 6.73 -10.22
C ASP A 192 -2.49 5.59 -9.59
N ARG A 193 -2.11 5.79 -8.34
CA ARG A 193 -1.35 4.86 -7.52
C ARG A 193 -2.28 4.02 -6.67
N LEU A 194 -2.14 2.70 -6.75
CA LEU A 194 -2.93 1.75 -5.98
C LEU A 194 -2.04 1.01 -4.98
N SER A 195 -2.10 1.38 -3.70
CA SER A 195 -1.53 0.60 -2.60
C SER A 195 -2.49 -0.54 -2.27
N LEU A 196 -1.99 -1.77 -2.36
CA LEU A 196 -2.82 -2.97 -2.28
C LEU A 196 -2.98 -3.51 -0.85
N GLY A 197 -2.29 -2.91 0.11
CA GLY A 197 -2.31 -3.31 1.51
C GLY A 197 -1.10 -4.13 1.93
N SER A 198 -0.99 -4.36 3.23
CA SER A 198 0.15 -5.01 3.85
C SER A 198 0.42 -6.41 3.31
N VAL A 199 1.67 -6.65 2.92
CA VAL A 199 2.17 -8.01 2.60
C VAL A 199 2.76 -8.64 3.86
N GLY A 200 2.08 -8.51 5.00
CA GLY A 200 2.49 -9.11 6.26
C GLY A 200 2.12 -8.29 7.49
N LYS A 201 3.08 -8.08 8.41
CA LYS A 201 2.85 -7.38 9.67
C LYS A 201 3.35 -5.93 9.60
N LEU A 202 2.77 -5.07 10.42
CA LEU A 202 3.26 -3.74 10.70
C LEU A 202 4.28 -3.80 11.84
N PHE A 203 5.37 -3.03 11.71
CA PHE A 203 6.45 -2.96 12.69
C PHE A 203 6.53 -1.55 13.30
N PRO A 204 6.59 -1.44 14.64
CA PRO A 204 6.82 -0.15 15.29
C PRO A 204 8.23 0.39 14.99
N LEU A 205 8.33 1.66 14.67
CA LEU A 205 9.60 2.37 14.53
C LEU A 205 10.08 2.78 15.93
N LYS A 206 10.91 1.92 16.55
CA LYS A 206 11.37 2.13 17.93
C LYS A 206 12.77 2.74 18.02
N GLU A 207 13.63 2.44 17.05
CA GLU A 207 15.05 2.78 17.06
C GLU A 207 15.36 3.87 16.01
N ASN A 208 16.36 4.68 16.32
CA ASN A 208 16.94 5.66 15.38
C ASN A 208 18.09 5.02 14.60
N ASN A 209 18.47 5.66 13.50
CA ASN A 209 19.60 5.27 12.64
C ASN A 209 19.47 3.83 12.10
N LYS A 210 18.22 3.42 11.78
CA LYS A 210 17.91 2.13 11.18
C LYS A 210 17.51 2.29 9.72
N THR A 211 18.17 1.54 8.85
CA THR A 211 17.78 1.46 7.43
C THR A 211 17.00 0.17 7.19
N TYR A 212 15.85 0.32 6.56
CA TYR A 212 15.01 -0.79 6.17
C TYR A 212 14.98 -0.92 4.65
N THR A 213 15.11 -2.15 4.18
CA THR A 213 15.02 -2.50 2.76
C THR A 213 13.89 -3.49 2.53
N TYR A 214 13.09 -3.26 1.50
CA TYR A 214 12.03 -4.16 1.09
C TYR A 214 12.18 -4.50 -0.40
N THR A 215 12.16 -5.80 -0.72
CA THR A 215 12.49 -6.34 -2.04
C THR A 215 11.41 -7.29 -2.52
N LEU A 216 11.06 -7.21 -3.82
CA LEU A 216 10.21 -8.19 -4.51
C LEU A 216 11.10 -9.17 -5.27
N LYS A 217 10.95 -10.48 -5.03
CA LYS A 217 11.72 -11.55 -5.68
C LYS A 217 10.81 -12.51 -6.44
N GLY A 218 11.29 -12.99 -7.59
CA GLY A 218 10.62 -14.03 -8.38
C GLY A 218 9.65 -13.52 -9.45
N ILE A 219 9.64 -12.21 -9.74
CA ILE A 219 8.80 -11.60 -10.79
C ILE A 219 9.60 -10.78 -11.81
N SER A 220 10.92 -10.71 -11.65
CA SER A 220 11.85 -10.09 -12.60
C SER A 220 13.26 -10.60 -12.35
N GLU A 221 14.14 -10.48 -13.35
CA GLU A 221 15.56 -10.86 -13.24
C GLU A 221 16.28 -10.04 -12.16
N ILE A 222 16.08 -8.72 -12.19
CA ILE A 222 16.60 -7.81 -11.16
C ILE A 222 15.48 -7.53 -10.17
N ALA A 223 15.63 -8.01 -8.94
CA ALA A 223 14.65 -7.80 -7.89
C ALA A 223 14.57 -6.31 -7.51
N PRO A 224 13.45 -5.64 -7.76
CA PRO A 224 13.29 -4.23 -7.38
C PRO A 224 13.22 -4.10 -5.86
N LYS A 225 13.85 -3.05 -5.34
CA LYS A 225 13.89 -2.76 -3.91
C LYS A 225 13.54 -1.31 -3.59
N VAL A 226 12.97 -1.11 -2.42
CA VAL A 226 12.77 0.21 -1.82
C VAL A 226 13.51 0.27 -0.48
N GLU A 227 14.02 1.45 -0.14
CA GLU A 227 14.85 1.68 1.04
C GLU A 227 14.48 2.97 1.74
N ILE A 228 14.52 2.98 3.07
CA ILE A 228 14.30 4.16 3.92
C ILE A 228 15.16 4.07 5.17
N THR A 229 15.78 5.19 5.55
CA THR A 229 16.49 5.32 6.82
C THR A 229 15.61 6.08 7.82
N ILE A 230 15.51 5.57 9.04
CA ILE A 230 14.78 6.19 10.15
C ILE A 230 15.82 6.84 11.10
N ASN A 231 15.73 8.13 11.27
CA ASN A 231 16.60 8.92 12.15
C ASN A 231 15.95 9.16 13.51
#